data_97fd9d18c595b6f28c589079847b954d
#
_entry.id   97fd9d18c595b6f28c589079847b954d
#
_cell.length_a   1.000
_cell.length_b   1.000
_cell.length_c   1.000
_cell.angle_alpha   90.00
_cell.angle_beta   90.00
_cell.angle_gamma   90.00
#
_symmetry.space_group_name_H-M   'P 1'
#
loop_
_entity.id
_entity.type
_entity.pdbx_description
1 polymer ?
#
loop_
_entity_poly.entity_id
_entity_poly.type
_entity_poly.pdbx_seq_one_letter_code
_entity_poly.pdbx_strand_id
1 'polypeptide(L)'
;SFRRFAELVPADGLIVANGDDKNTLDALDGLSLVRFGMAETNDVYGTNFSEDYRCFDVVCGGKPYCHLELGVIGRHNAMNALAACAVCWKFSIPAEAVQRALHEFHGAGRRLEFKGRYHGADVYDDYSHHPAELHALLSAVRLMGYRRVICAFQPHTYSRTKALFSDFVRELSAADLAVLTDIYAARESNTIGISSKDLADQIPGSVYCPGLPQLTGYLASIAQPGDIILTVGAGDIYKAGEKLLKLQETPANTSL
;
A
#
# COMPACT_ATOMS: atom_id res chain seq x y z
N SER A 1 -3.43 23.99 -3.07
CA SER A 1 -1.97 23.83 -2.85
C SER A 1 -1.28 23.12 -4.02
N PHE A 2 -1.82 22.04 -4.61
CA PHE A 2 -1.19 21.32 -5.73
C PHE A 2 -0.95 22.20 -6.97
N ARG A 3 -1.93 23.02 -7.36
CA ARG A 3 -1.75 23.96 -8.46
C ARG A 3 -0.56 24.90 -8.25
N ARG A 4 -0.44 25.54 -7.08
CA ARG A 4 0.69 26.42 -6.74
C ARG A 4 2.02 25.69 -6.78
N PHE A 5 2.05 24.42 -6.40
CA PHE A 5 3.25 23.59 -6.50
C PHE A 5 3.63 23.35 -7.97
N ALA A 6 2.66 22.99 -8.81
CA ALA A 6 2.89 22.79 -10.24
C ALA A 6 3.35 24.09 -10.95
N GLU A 7 2.84 25.26 -10.56
CA GLU A 7 3.24 26.57 -11.09
C GLU A 7 4.69 26.97 -10.75
N LEU A 8 5.36 26.25 -9.83
CA LEU A 8 6.79 26.44 -9.55
C LEU A 8 7.69 25.77 -10.61
N VAL A 9 7.13 24.88 -11.43
CA VAL A 9 7.90 24.22 -12.50
C VAL A 9 8.23 25.25 -13.60
N PRO A 10 9.52 25.45 -13.95
CA PRO A 10 9.90 26.40 -14.99
C PRO A 10 9.34 25.98 -16.37
N ALA A 11 9.35 26.91 -17.32
CA ALA A 11 8.75 26.73 -18.65
C ALA A 11 9.34 25.55 -19.45
N ASP A 12 10.58 25.19 -19.17
CA ASP A 12 11.30 24.05 -19.76
C ASP A 12 11.22 22.78 -18.87
N GLY A 13 10.51 22.86 -17.75
CA GLY A 13 10.31 21.74 -16.82
C GLY A 13 9.21 20.78 -17.26
N LEU A 14 9.08 19.68 -16.53
CA LEU A 14 8.13 18.60 -16.83
C LEU A 14 7.15 18.42 -15.65
N ILE A 15 5.86 18.46 -15.96
CA ILE A 15 4.79 18.07 -15.03
C ILE A 15 4.20 16.75 -15.53
N VAL A 16 4.34 15.68 -14.75
CA VAL A 16 3.73 14.39 -15.01
C VAL A 16 2.55 14.21 -14.05
N ALA A 17 1.36 13.93 -14.58
CA ALA A 17 0.12 13.91 -13.83
C ALA A 17 -0.73 12.68 -14.13
N ASN A 18 -1.44 12.15 -13.11
CA ASN A 18 -2.41 11.08 -13.30
C ASN A 18 -3.63 11.62 -14.07
N GLY A 19 -3.77 11.21 -15.33
CA GLY A 19 -4.86 11.64 -16.20
C GLY A 19 -6.16 10.87 -16.00
N ASP A 20 -6.16 9.80 -15.18
CA ASP A 20 -7.37 9.08 -14.80
C ASP A 20 -8.02 9.70 -13.54
N ASP A 21 -7.35 10.63 -12.86
CA ASP A 21 -7.88 11.29 -11.67
C ASP A 21 -8.43 12.68 -12.00
N LYS A 22 -9.75 12.79 -11.95
CA LYS A 22 -10.45 14.06 -12.21
C LYS A 22 -9.98 15.21 -11.31
N ASN A 23 -9.73 14.95 -10.03
CA ASN A 23 -9.30 16.00 -9.10
C ASN A 23 -7.91 16.55 -9.48
N THR A 24 -7.01 15.66 -9.94
CA THR A 24 -5.70 16.05 -10.47
C THR A 24 -5.84 16.93 -11.71
N LEU A 25 -6.68 16.52 -12.67
CA LEU A 25 -6.90 17.29 -13.89
C LEU A 25 -7.56 18.65 -13.60
N ASP A 26 -8.57 18.70 -12.75
CA ASP A 26 -9.25 19.96 -12.35
C ASP A 26 -8.25 20.91 -11.65
N ALA A 27 -7.38 20.37 -10.79
CA ALA A 27 -6.39 21.18 -10.07
C ALA A 27 -5.29 21.76 -10.99
N LEU A 28 -4.97 21.07 -12.09
CA LEU A 28 -3.89 21.41 -13.00
C LEU A 28 -4.39 21.94 -14.37
N ASP A 29 -5.68 22.25 -14.45
CA ASP A 29 -6.29 22.76 -15.69
C ASP A 29 -5.53 23.97 -16.25
N GLY A 30 -5.32 23.96 -17.57
CA GLY A 30 -4.57 25.01 -18.29
C GLY A 30 -3.04 24.93 -18.16
N LEU A 31 -2.47 23.97 -17.42
CA LEU A 31 -1.03 23.72 -17.40
C LEU A 31 -0.62 22.70 -18.49
N SER A 32 0.61 22.80 -18.96
CA SER A 32 1.19 21.80 -19.87
C SER A 32 1.57 20.55 -19.08
N LEU A 33 0.90 19.43 -19.37
CA LEU A 33 1.06 18.17 -18.64
C LEU A 33 1.51 17.05 -19.58
N VAL A 34 2.22 16.08 -19.03
CA VAL A 34 2.31 14.73 -19.56
C VAL A 34 1.43 13.85 -18.71
N ARG A 35 0.34 13.35 -19.28
CA ARG A 35 -0.64 12.53 -18.56
C ARG A 35 -0.28 11.06 -18.67
N PHE A 36 -0.35 10.37 -17.54
CA PHE A 36 -0.25 8.91 -17.49
C PHE A 36 -1.49 8.29 -16.88
N GLY A 37 -1.77 7.07 -17.24
CA GLY A 37 -2.91 6.34 -16.68
C GLY A 37 -3.21 5.04 -17.41
N MET A 38 -4.34 4.43 -17.11
CA MET A 38 -4.81 3.23 -17.80
C MET A 38 -5.69 3.54 -19.00
N ALA A 39 -6.29 4.74 -19.04
CA ALA A 39 -7.11 5.16 -20.16
C ALA A 39 -6.24 5.57 -21.35
N GLU A 40 -6.62 5.12 -22.56
CA GLU A 40 -5.91 5.42 -23.81
C GLU A 40 -5.91 6.91 -24.20
N THR A 41 -6.67 7.72 -23.49
CA THR A 41 -6.70 9.18 -23.62
C THR A 41 -5.49 9.87 -23.01
N ASN A 42 -4.64 9.15 -22.30
CA ASN A 42 -3.41 9.65 -21.71
C ASN A 42 -2.26 9.65 -22.73
N ASP A 43 -1.23 10.45 -22.46
CA ASP A 43 -0.01 10.49 -23.29
C ASP A 43 0.83 9.22 -23.10
N VAL A 44 0.77 8.63 -21.90
CA VAL A 44 1.39 7.36 -21.54
C VAL A 44 0.34 6.48 -20.85
N TYR A 45 0.09 5.31 -21.42
CA TYR A 45 -0.91 4.41 -20.89
C TYR A 45 -0.50 2.94 -21.03
N GLY A 46 -1.13 2.09 -20.20
CA GLY A 46 -0.93 0.64 -20.22
C GLY A 46 -2.06 -0.08 -20.94
N THR A 47 -1.72 -1.20 -21.59
CA THR A 47 -2.68 -2.14 -22.23
C THR A 47 -2.31 -3.57 -21.90
N ASN A 48 -3.19 -4.54 -22.19
CA ASN A 48 -2.94 -5.96 -22.05
C ASN A 48 -2.47 -6.37 -20.63
N PHE A 49 -3.10 -5.81 -19.60
CA PHE A 49 -2.76 -6.10 -18.21
C PHE A 49 -3.03 -7.55 -17.84
N SER A 50 -2.06 -8.21 -17.16
CA SER A 50 -2.32 -9.44 -16.43
C SER A 50 -3.28 -9.19 -15.23
N GLU A 51 -3.89 -10.24 -14.70
CA GLU A 51 -4.85 -10.15 -13.60
C GLU A 51 -4.25 -9.49 -12.34
N ASP A 52 -2.98 -9.77 -12.06
CA ASP A 52 -2.22 -9.21 -10.95
C ASP A 52 -1.52 -7.88 -11.25
N TYR A 53 -1.69 -7.33 -12.46
CA TYR A 53 -1.08 -6.10 -12.97
C TYR A 53 0.45 -6.12 -13.03
N ARG A 54 1.09 -7.28 -13.02
CA ARG A 54 2.54 -7.38 -13.16
C ARG A 54 3.01 -7.20 -14.59
N CYS A 55 2.28 -7.79 -15.54
CA CYS A 55 2.64 -7.78 -16.95
C CYS A 55 1.67 -6.89 -17.72
N PHE A 56 2.21 -5.98 -18.54
CA PHE A 56 1.43 -5.12 -19.42
C PHE A 56 2.30 -4.43 -20.47
N ASP A 57 1.66 -3.97 -21.54
CA ASP A 57 2.30 -3.17 -22.57
C ASP A 57 2.16 -1.68 -22.28
N VAL A 58 3.20 -0.90 -22.56
CA VAL A 58 3.22 0.57 -22.41
C VAL A 58 3.22 1.24 -23.76
N VAL A 59 2.31 2.19 -23.93
CA VAL A 59 2.22 3.06 -25.10
C VAL A 59 2.58 4.49 -24.68
N CYS A 60 3.49 5.13 -25.41
CA CYS A 60 3.91 6.52 -25.18
C CYS A 60 3.71 7.33 -26.47
N GLY A 61 2.97 8.45 -26.40
CA GLY A 61 2.69 9.30 -27.56
C GLY A 61 2.05 8.54 -28.73
N GLY A 62 1.18 7.59 -28.44
CA GLY A 62 0.47 6.75 -29.42
C GLY A 62 1.35 5.69 -30.10
N LYS A 63 2.55 5.41 -29.60
CA LYS A 63 3.46 4.38 -30.14
C LYS A 63 3.83 3.37 -29.06
N PRO A 64 3.97 2.07 -29.38
CA PRO A 64 4.51 1.08 -28.46
C PRO A 64 5.87 1.55 -27.91
N TYR A 65 6.03 1.46 -26.59
CA TYR A 65 7.26 1.84 -25.89
C TYR A 65 8.01 0.63 -25.34
N CYS A 66 7.36 -0.16 -24.49
CA CYS A 66 7.94 -1.39 -23.96
C CYS A 66 6.84 -2.35 -23.42
N HIS A 67 7.22 -3.61 -23.23
CA HIS A 67 6.48 -4.57 -22.40
C HIS A 67 7.09 -4.57 -21.00
N LEU A 68 6.29 -4.48 -19.95
CA LEU A 68 6.77 -4.52 -18.57
C LEU A 68 6.38 -5.84 -17.92
N GLU A 69 7.33 -6.36 -17.14
CA GLU A 69 7.12 -7.39 -16.13
C GLU A 69 7.65 -6.83 -14.79
N LEU A 70 6.74 -6.41 -13.91
CA LEU A 70 7.12 -5.75 -12.66
C LEU A 70 7.56 -6.77 -11.60
N GLY A 71 8.51 -6.39 -10.75
CA GLY A 71 8.88 -7.12 -9.54
C GLY A 71 7.83 -7.02 -8.41
N VAL A 72 6.80 -6.18 -8.59
CA VAL A 72 5.74 -5.89 -7.60
C VAL A 72 4.36 -6.06 -8.23
N ILE A 73 3.33 -6.37 -7.43
CA ILE A 73 1.96 -6.63 -7.89
C ILE A 73 1.02 -5.47 -7.58
N GLY A 74 -0.14 -5.48 -8.23
CA GLY A 74 -1.26 -4.62 -7.94
C GLY A 74 -1.37 -3.39 -8.83
N ARG A 75 -2.62 -2.98 -9.05
CA ARG A 75 -2.98 -1.87 -9.94
C ARG A 75 -2.24 -0.57 -9.62
N HIS A 76 -2.06 -0.27 -8.33
CA HIS A 76 -1.35 0.94 -7.91
C HIS A 76 0.13 0.93 -8.32
N ASN A 77 0.80 -0.23 -8.31
CA ASN A 77 2.17 -0.35 -8.77
C ASN A 77 2.29 -0.25 -10.30
N ALA A 78 1.32 -0.77 -11.05
CA ALA A 78 1.25 -0.52 -12.48
C ALA A 78 1.09 0.98 -12.78
N MET A 79 0.24 1.70 -12.04
CA MET A 79 0.11 3.17 -12.16
C MET A 79 1.43 3.89 -11.84
N ASN A 80 2.14 3.48 -10.79
CA ASN A 80 3.46 4.02 -10.45
C ASN A 80 4.48 3.78 -11.56
N ALA A 81 4.47 2.57 -12.16
CA ALA A 81 5.33 2.23 -13.29
C ALA A 81 5.02 3.09 -14.53
N LEU A 82 3.73 3.33 -14.84
CA LEU A 82 3.34 4.23 -15.92
C LEU A 82 3.82 5.67 -15.70
N ALA A 83 3.76 6.17 -14.45
CA ALA A 83 4.34 7.47 -14.09
C ALA A 83 5.85 7.52 -14.33
N ALA A 84 6.57 6.47 -13.92
CA ALA A 84 8.01 6.35 -14.18
C ALA A 84 8.31 6.28 -15.69
N CYS A 85 7.54 5.51 -16.46
CA CYS A 85 7.65 5.45 -17.91
C CYS A 85 7.43 6.82 -18.56
N ALA A 86 6.47 7.62 -18.07
CA ALA A 86 6.22 8.97 -18.59
C ALA A 86 7.43 9.89 -18.44
N VAL A 87 8.08 9.84 -17.26
CA VAL A 87 9.33 10.57 -17.03
C VAL A 87 10.45 10.05 -17.94
N CYS A 88 10.68 8.74 -17.95
CA CYS A 88 11.74 8.11 -18.74
C CYS A 88 11.60 8.38 -20.24
N TRP A 89 10.36 8.28 -20.76
CA TRP A 89 10.07 8.60 -22.16
C TRP A 89 10.42 10.04 -22.50
N LYS A 90 10.06 11.01 -21.66
CA LYS A 90 10.37 12.43 -21.89
C LYS A 90 11.86 12.73 -21.85
N PHE A 91 12.61 12.00 -21.06
CA PHE A 91 14.07 12.12 -21.00
C PHE A 91 14.81 11.16 -21.94
N SER A 92 14.09 10.52 -22.87
CA SER A 92 14.65 9.60 -23.88
C SER A 92 15.49 8.46 -23.28
N ILE A 93 15.09 7.99 -22.10
CA ILE A 93 15.72 6.81 -21.48
C ILE A 93 15.35 5.58 -22.33
N PRO A 94 16.32 4.70 -22.67
CA PRO A 94 16.04 3.50 -23.44
C PRO A 94 15.03 2.57 -22.73
N ALA A 95 14.09 2.01 -23.49
CA ALA A 95 13.04 1.15 -22.99
C ALA A 95 13.58 -0.06 -22.21
N GLU A 96 14.68 -0.65 -22.68
CA GLU A 96 15.33 -1.81 -22.05
C GLU A 96 15.89 -1.48 -20.66
N ALA A 97 16.33 -0.25 -20.43
CA ALA A 97 16.79 0.20 -19.11
C ALA A 97 15.61 0.33 -18.14
N VAL A 98 14.47 0.84 -18.64
CA VAL A 98 13.23 0.97 -17.84
C VAL A 98 12.67 -0.41 -17.49
N GLN A 99 12.58 -1.33 -18.46
CA GLN A 99 12.14 -2.70 -18.26
C GLN A 99 12.96 -3.40 -17.17
N ARG A 100 14.29 -3.39 -17.28
CA ARG A 100 15.18 -4.01 -16.31
C ARG A 100 15.03 -3.40 -14.91
N ALA A 101 15.02 -2.07 -14.79
CA ALA A 101 14.92 -1.41 -13.50
C ALA A 101 13.58 -1.69 -12.79
N LEU A 102 12.47 -1.73 -13.53
CA LEU A 102 11.15 -2.01 -12.97
C LEU A 102 10.95 -3.50 -12.65
N HIS A 103 11.61 -4.40 -13.38
CA HIS A 103 11.64 -5.83 -13.07
C HIS A 103 12.43 -6.12 -11.78
N GLU A 104 13.58 -5.47 -11.62
CA GLU A 104 14.46 -5.61 -10.45
C GLU A 104 13.94 -4.87 -9.20
N PHE A 105 12.95 -3.98 -9.36
CA PHE A 105 12.38 -3.24 -8.26
C PHE A 105 11.37 -4.10 -7.48
N HIS A 106 11.71 -4.48 -6.25
CA HIS A 106 10.89 -5.31 -5.37
C HIS A 106 10.10 -4.54 -4.31
N GLY A 107 9.91 -3.24 -4.51
CA GLY A 107 9.16 -2.36 -3.61
C GLY A 107 10.05 -1.48 -2.74
N ALA A 108 9.42 -0.48 -2.13
CA ALA A 108 10.05 0.35 -1.10
C ALA A 108 9.88 -0.31 0.26
N GLY A 109 10.79 -0.03 1.19
CA GLY A 109 10.65 -0.48 2.56
C GLY A 109 9.29 -0.08 3.14
N ARG A 110 8.66 -0.97 3.90
CA ARG A 110 7.32 -0.81 4.43
C ARG A 110 6.22 -0.57 3.38
N ARG A 111 6.35 -1.15 2.17
CA ARG A 111 5.31 -1.16 1.12
C ARG A 111 5.12 -2.61 0.68
N LEU A 112 4.18 -3.31 1.32
CA LEU A 112 3.96 -4.76 1.20
C LEU A 112 5.31 -5.53 1.29
N GLU A 113 6.12 -5.14 2.28
CA GLU A 113 7.47 -5.67 2.48
C GLU A 113 7.42 -7.03 3.19
N PHE A 114 7.92 -8.08 2.55
CA PHE A 114 8.05 -9.38 3.19
C PHE A 114 9.09 -9.33 4.32
N LYS A 115 8.69 -9.71 5.53
CA LYS A 115 9.54 -9.68 6.73
C LYS A 115 10.04 -11.06 7.16
N GLY A 116 9.35 -12.11 6.73
CA GLY A 116 9.69 -13.48 7.11
C GLY A 116 8.44 -14.35 7.27
N ARG A 117 8.65 -15.54 7.83
CA ARG A 117 7.58 -16.54 8.04
C ARG A 117 7.49 -16.94 9.49
N TYR A 118 6.28 -17.05 10.02
CA TYR A 118 5.99 -17.51 11.38
C TYR A 118 5.00 -18.68 11.33
N HIS A 119 5.40 -19.88 11.77
CA HIS A 119 4.58 -21.10 11.79
C HIS A 119 3.84 -21.37 10.45
N GLY A 120 4.50 -21.06 9.33
CA GLY A 120 3.93 -21.26 7.99
C GLY A 120 3.01 -20.13 7.50
N ALA A 121 2.79 -19.08 8.30
CA ALA A 121 2.19 -17.82 7.88
C ALA A 121 3.28 -16.87 7.38
N ASP A 122 3.04 -16.18 6.27
CA ASP A 122 3.92 -15.13 5.77
C ASP A 122 3.62 -13.80 6.46
N VAL A 123 4.66 -13.10 6.91
CA VAL A 123 4.55 -11.82 7.63
C VAL A 123 5.05 -10.70 6.73
N TYR A 124 4.20 -9.69 6.54
CA TYR A 124 4.48 -8.50 5.74
C TYR A 124 4.27 -7.24 6.55
N ASP A 125 5.00 -6.17 6.23
CA ASP A 125 4.80 -4.83 6.78
C ASP A 125 4.37 -3.84 5.70
N ASP A 126 3.42 -2.96 6.04
CA ASP A 126 2.96 -1.91 5.13
C ASP A 126 2.71 -0.59 5.87
N TYR A 127 3.10 0.51 5.23
CA TYR A 127 2.98 1.86 5.80
C TYR A 127 1.59 2.47 5.64
N SER A 128 0.65 1.79 5.01
CA SER A 128 -0.70 2.30 4.72
C SER A 128 -1.39 2.81 5.99
N HIS A 129 -1.91 4.00 5.91
CA HIS A 129 -2.55 4.69 7.03
C HIS A 129 -3.72 5.59 6.57
N HIS A 130 -4.11 5.49 5.31
CA HIS A 130 -5.28 6.13 4.72
C HIS A 130 -6.18 5.05 4.09
N PRO A 131 -7.53 5.19 4.13
CA PRO A 131 -8.44 4.17 3.58
C PRO A 131 -8.14 3.80 2.12
N ALA A 132 -7.80 4.78 1.27
CA ALA A 132 -7.44 4.48 -0.13
C ALA A 132 -6.16 3.63 -0.26
N GLU A 133 -5.19 3.80 0.66
CA GLU A 133 -3.99 2.95 0.70
C GLU A 133 -4.33 1.54 1.18
N LEU A 134 -5.20 1.40 2.22
CA LEU A 134 -5.71 0.11 2.69
C LEU A 134 -6.45 -0.64 1.58
N HIS A 135 -7.29 0.07 0.83
CA HIS A 135 -7.99 -0.50 -0.33
C HIS A 135 -7.00 -1.09 -1.34
N ALA A 136 -5.98 -0.31 -1.72
CA ALA A 136 -4.96 -0.74 -2.68
C ALA A 136 -4.15 -1.94 -2.16
N LEU A 137 -3.74 -1.91 -0.88
CA LEU A 137 -3.01 -2.99 -0.21
C LEU A 137 -3.82 -4.28 -0.18
N LEU A 138 -5.04 -4.24 0.40
CA LEU A 138 -5.87 -5.43 0.55
C LEU A 138 -6.31 -6.02 -0.79
N SER A 139 -6.57 -5.16 -1.79
CA SER A 139 -6.86 -5.60 -3.16
C SER A 139 -5.65 -6.34 -3.78
N ALA A 140 -4.43 -5.83 -3.60
CA ALA A 140 -3.22 -6.50 -4.09
C ALA A 140 -2.97 -7.83 -3.37
N VAL A 141 -3.15 -7.87 -2.04
CA VAL A 141 -2.95 -9.08 -1.24
C VAL A 141 -3.94 -10.18 -1.61
N ARG A 142 -5.18 -9.85 -1.96
CA ARG A 142 -6.18 -10.84 -2.43
C ARG A 142 -5.72 -11.58 -3.70
N LEU A 143 -4.94 -10.94 -4.57
CA LEU A 143 -4.38 -11.57 -5.78
C LEU A 143 -3.22 -12.53 -5.48
N MET A 144 -2.65 -12.50 -4.26
CA MET A 144 -1.54 -13.38 -3.88
C MET A 144 -1.97 -14.82 -3.53
N GLY A 145 -3.28 -15.09 -3.42
CA GLY A 145 -3.81 -16.44 -3.23
C GLY A 145 -3.63 -17.03 -1.83
N TYR A 146 -3.41 -16.22 -0.79
CA TYR A 146 -3.36 -16.69 0.60
C TYR A 146 -4.71 -17.21 1.06
N ARG A 147 -4.68 -18.23 1.92
CA ARG A 147 -5.87 -18.84 2.50
C ARG A 147 -6.68 -17.88 3.35
N ARG A 148 -5.99 -17.02 4.14
CA ARG A 148 -6.58 -16.05 5.03
C ARG A 148 -5.71 -14.80 5.14
N VAL A 149 -6.33 -13.64 5.01
CA VAL A 149 -5.69 -12.33 5.16
C VAL A 149 -5.98 -11.79 6.57
N ILE A 150 -4.95 -11.71 7.40
CA ILE A 150 -5.00 -11.13 8.75
C ILE A 150 -4.38 -9.73 8.67
N CYS A 151 -5.19 -8.68 8.85
CA CYS A 151 -4.76 -7.30 8.84
C CYS A 151 -4.64 -6.76 10.27
N ALA A 152 -3.41 -6.75 10.82
CA ALA A 152 -3.13 -6.05 12.07
C ALA A 152 -2.93 -4.57 11.77
N PHE A 153 -3.83 -3.71 12.25
CA PHE A 153 -3.88 -2.30 11.89
C PHE A 153 -3.69 -1.38 13.09
N GLN A 154 -2.79 -0.39 12.93
CA GLN A 154 -2.58 0.71 13.86
C GLN A 154 -3.07 2.01 13.23
N PRO A 155 -4.23 2.56 13.62
CA PRO A 155 -4.64 3.88 13.13
C PRO A 155 -3.61 4.93 13.49
N HIS A 156 -3.43 5.92 12.61
CA HIS A 156 -2.44 6.99 12.80
C HIS A 156 -3.16 8.33 12.94
N THR A 157 -3.00 8.97 14.10
CA THR A 157 -3.64 10.18 14.61
C THR A 157 -5.14 10.05 14.90
N TYR A 158 -5.57 10.74 15.96
CA TYR A 158 -6.98 10.75 16.38
C TYR A 158 -7.86 11.50 15.37
N SER A 159 -7.38 12.65 14.88
CA SER A 159 -8.11 13.48 13.93
C SER A 159 -8.43 12.75 12.63
N ARG A 160 -7.46 12.05 12.04
CA ARG A 160 -7.66 11.25 10.81
C ARG A 160 -8.60 10.07 11.08
N THR A 161 -8.39 9.35 12.17
CA THR A 161 -9.24 8.21 12.53
C THR A 161 -10.70 8.65 12.65
N LYS A 162 -10.97 9.80 13.25
CA LYS A 162 -12.33 10.35 13.36
C LYS A 162 -12.89 10.79 12.01
N ALA A 163 -12.09 11.54 11.24
CA ALA A 163 -12.56 12.10 9.96
C ALA A 163 -12.88 11.04 8.91
N LEU A 164 -12.15 9.91 8.92
CA LEU A 164 -12.27 8.84 7.93
C LEU A 164 -12.83 7.54 8.54
N PHE A 165 -13.55 7.64 9.64
CA PHE A 165 -14.00 6.50 10.44
C PHE A 165 -14.74 5.43 9.61
N SER A 166 -15.79 5.84 8.90
CA SER A 166 -16.60 4.93 8.08
C SER A 166 -15.82 4.30 6.93
N ASP A 167 -14.87 5.04 6.37
CA ASP A 167 -14.01 4.53 5.31
C ASP A 167 -13.04 3.47 5.86
N PHE A 168 -12.47 3.68 7.05
CA PHE A 168 -11.65 2.66 7.71
C PHE A 168 -12.44 1.40 8.01
N VAL A 169 -13.67 1.52 8.53
CA VAL A 169 -14.55 0.36 8.78
C VAL A 169 -14.77 -0.43 7.49
N ARG A 170 -15.12 0.26 6.39
CA ARG A 170 -15.37 -0.37 5.10
C ARG A 170 -14.13 -1.12 4.59
N GLU A 171 -12.97 -0.46 4.55
CA GLU A 171 -11.78 -1.07 3.96
C GLU A 171 -11.22 -2.20 4.83
N LEU A 172 -11.19 -2.05 6.15
CA LEU A 172 -10.70 -3.11 7.05
C LEU A 172 -11.63 -4.35 7.07
N SER A 173 -12.91 -4.17 6.78
CA SER A 173 -13.86 -5.29 6.62
C SER A 173 -13.56 -6.17 5.40
N ALA A 174 -12.68 -5.74 4.49
CA ALA A 174 -12.23 -6.56 3.37
C ALA A 174 -11.20 -7.63 3.76
N ALA A 175 -10.57 -7.55 4.94
CA ALA A 175 -9.71 -8.60 5.48
C ALA A 175 -10.55 -9.75 6.03
N ASP A 176 -9.99 -10.99 6.07
CA ASP A 176 -10.66 -12.12 6.71
C ASP A 176 -10.67 -11.97 8.24
N LEU A 177 -9.68 -11.26 8.78
CA LEU A 177 -9.61 -10.85 10.16
C LEU A 177 -8.90 -9.51 10.30
N ALA A 178 -9.57 -8.49 10.81
CA ALA A 178 -8.97 -7.24 11.23
C ALA A 178 -8.61 -7.31 12.72
N VAL A 179 -7.36 -7.02 13.06
CA VAL A 179 -6.87 -6.95 14.45
C VAL A 179 -6.37 -5.54 14.69
N LEU A 180 -7.07 -4.77 15.52
CA LEU A 180 -6.74 -3.37 15.75
C LEU A 180 -5.95 -3.20 17.04
N THR A 181 -4.95 -2.32 17.03
CA THR A 181 -4.24 -1.87 18.24
C THR A 181 -4.45 -0.38 18.46
N ASP A 182 -3.96 0.17 19.58
CA ASP A 182 -4.13 1.56 19.94
C ASP A 182 -3.73 2.53 18.83
N ILE A 183 -4.44 3.67 18.76
CA ILE A 183 -4.10 4.74 17.83
C ILE A 183 -2.68 5.26 18.11
N TYR A 184 -1.84 5.33 17.10
CA TYR A 184 -0.56 6.02 17.19
C TYR A 184 -0.80 7.52 17.15
N ALA A 185 -0.66 8.18 18.30
CA ALA A 185 -1.03 9.57 18.48
C ALA A 185 -0.16 10.56 17.69
N ALA A 186 1.10 10.18 17.36
CA ALA A 186 2.11 11.07 16.81
C ALA A 186 2.28 12.35 17.68
N ARG A 187 1.77 13.50 17.22
CA ARG A 187 1.84 14.78 17.93
C ARG A 187 0.49 15.22 18.49
N GLU A 188 -0.54 14.38 18.39
CA GLU A 188 -1.89 14.72 18.84
C GLU A 188 -2.15 14.25 20.27
N SER A 189 -3.01 14.99 20.97
CA SER A 189 -3.67 14.54 22.20
C SER A 189 -5.11 14.14 21.87
N ASN A 190 -5.63 13.13 22.55
CA ASN A 190 -7.01 12.66 22.32
C ASN A 190 -8.02 13.61 22.97
N THR A 191 -8.30 14.73 22.30
CA THR A 191 -9.32 15.71 22.74
C THR A 191 -10.72 15.41 22.21
N ILE A 192 -10.84 14.45 21.28
CA ILE A 192 -12.10 14.12 20.59
C ILE A 192 -12.70 12.79 21.03
N GLY A 193 -12.07 12.10 21.98
CA GLY A 193 -12.60 10.90 22.64
C GLY A 193 -12.78 9.68 21.73
N ILE A 194 -11.92 9.52 20.69
CA ILE A 194 -11.95 8.36 19.79
C ILE A 194 -10.88 7.35 20.16
N SER A 195 -11.18 6.05 19.97
CA SER A 195 -10.26 4.95 20.18
C SER A 195 -10.28 3.96 19.02
N SER A 196 -9.26 3.11 18.92
CA SER A 196 -9.27 1.98 17.97
C SER A 196 -10.34 0.95 18.31
N LYS A 197 -10.76 0.88 19.58
CA LYS A 197 -11.85 -0.01 20.00
C LYS A 197 -13.17 0.40 19.34
N ASP A 198 -13.42 1.71 19.17
CA ASP A 198 -14.63 2.18 18.49
C ASP A 198 -14.68 1.72 17.02
N LEU A 199 -13.51 1.65 16.35
CA LEU A 199 -13.41 1.06 15.00
C LEU A 199 -13.67 -0.45 15.04
N ALA A 200 -13.03 -1.15 15.96
CA ALA A 200 -13.18 -2.60 16.10
C ALA A 200 -14.66 -2.98 16.33
N ASP A 201 -15.36 -2.26 17.19
CA ASP A 201 -16.76 -2.52 17.50
C ASP A 201 -17.70 -2.40 16.27
N GLN A 202 -17.27 -1.72 15.20
CA GLN A 202 -18.02 -1.56 13.95
C GLN A 202 -17.59 -2.53 12.83
N ILE A 203 -16.49 -3.25 13.00
CA ILE A 203 -15.98 -4.21 12.01
C ILE A 203 -16.36 -5.62 12.43
N PRO A 204 -17.22 -6.34 11.70
CA PRO A 204 -17.66 -7.68 12.08
C PRO A 204 -16.48 -8.66 12.26
N GLY A 205 -16.44 -9.35 13.39
CA GLY A 205 -15.43 -10.36 13.68
C GLY A 205 -14.02 -9.81 13.97
N SER A 206 -13.84 -8.51 14.03
CA SER A 206 -12.55 -7.91 14.37
C SER A 206 -12.19 -8.11 15.85
N VAL A 207 -10.90 -7.94 16.14
CA VAL A 207 -10.36 -8.06 17.51
C VAL A 207 -9.60 -6.78 17.86
N TYR A 208 -9.84 -6.25 19.06
CA TYR A 208 -9.05 -5.16 19.61
C TYR A 208 -8.02 -5.70 20.60
N CYS A 209 -6.75 -5.37 20.36
CA CYS A 209 -5.60 -5.71 21.21
C CYS A 209 -4.92 -4.43 21.68
N PRO A 210 -5.10 -3.99 22.95
CA PRO A 210 -4.43 -2.79 23.45
C PRO A 210 -2.91 -3.01 23.54
N GLY A 211 -2.16 -2.18 22.83
CA GLY A 211 -0.70 -2.22 22.80
C GLY A 211 -0.08 -3.35 21.99
N LEU A 212 1.16 -3.12 21.54
CA LEU A 212 1.88 -4.06 20.67
C LEU A 212 2.17 -5.42 21.31
N PRO A 213 2.44 -5.55 22.62
CA PRO A 213 2.68 -6.86 23.22
C PRO A 213 1.47 -7.79 23.14
N GLN A 214 0.26 -7.29 23.41
CA GLN A 214 -0.97 -8.06 23.32
C GLN A 214 -1.30 -8.42 21.86
N LEU A 215 -1.11 -7.45 20.94
CA LEU A 215 -1.24 -7.70 19.52
C LEU A 215 -0.32 -8.84 19.07
N THR A 216 0.98 -8.77 19.42
CA THR A 216 1.96 -9.82 19.05
C THR A 216 1.56 -11.18 19.61
N GLY A 217 1.15 -11.25 20.88
CA GLY A 217 0.70 -12.50 21.52
C GLY A 217 -0.53 -13.08 20.85
N TYR A 218 -1.50 -12.24 20.50
CA TYR A 218 -2.70 -12.67 19.79
C TYR A 218 -2.36 -13.21 18.40
N LEU A 219 -1.57 -12.47 17.58
CA LEU A 219 -1.14 -12.92 16.26
C LEU A 219 -0.39 -14.27 16.34
N ALA A 220 0.48 -14.44 17.34
CA ALA A 220 1.19 -15.69 17.57
C ALA A 220 0.24 -16.87 17.85
N SER A 221 -0.84 -16.64 18.58
CA SER A 221 -1.79 -17.68 18.95
C SER A 221 -2.71 -18.14 17.82
N ILE A 222 -2.91 -17.32 16.79
CA ILE A 222 -3.86 -17.59 15.71
C ILE A 222 -3.22 -17.92 14.36
N ALA A 223 -1.91 -17.66 14.20
CA ALA A 223 -1.16 -17.86 12.95
C ALA A 223 -1.22 -19.33 12.52
N GLN A 224 -1.49 -19.57 11.24
CA GLN A 224 -1.59 -20.90 10.65
C GLN A 224 -0.90 -20.93 9.27
N PRO A 225 -0.42 -22.09 8.80
CA PRO A 225 0.10 -22.24 7.46
C PRO A 225 -0.88 -21.76 6.39
N GLY A 226 -0.36 -21.00 5.42
CA GLY A 226 -1.14 -20.42 4.33
C GLY A 226 -1.80 -19.07 4.66
N ASP A 227 -1.64 -18.55 5.88
CA ASP A 227 -2.06 -17.20 6.22
C ASP A 227 -1.05 -16.15 5.71
N ILE A 228 -1.54 -14.95 5.44
CA ILE A 228 -0.73 -13.75 5.42
C ILE A 228 -1.09 -12.87 6.62
N ILE A 229 -0.07 -12.44 7.36
CA ILE A 229 -0.18 -11.50 8.48
C ILE A 229 0.43 -10.17 8.02
N LEU A 230 -0.42 -9.15 7.95
CA LEU A 230 -0.01 -7.78 7.60
C LEU A 230 0.10 -6.95 8.86
N THR A 231 1.26 -6.31 9.11
CA THR A 231 1.38 -5.22 10.09
C THR A 231 1.25 -3.89 9.34
N VAL A 232 0.14 -3.18 9.56
CA VAL A 232 -0.26 -2.05 8.73
C VAL A 232 -0.40 -0.78 9.55
N GLY A 233 0.32 0.28 9.16
CA GLY A 233 0.25 1.60 9.79
C GLY A 233 1.52 2.42 9.69
N ALA A 234 1.39 3.74 9.76
CA ALA A 234 2.51 4.68 9.72
C ALA A 234 3.25 4.82 11.07
N GLY A 235 2.72 4.23 12.13
CA GLY A 235 3.33 4.22 13.46
C GLY A 235 4.36 3.11 13.63
N ASP A 236 4.37 2.52 14.81
CA ASP A 236 5.37 1.55 15.23
C ASP A 236 4.88 0.08 15.22
N ILE A 237 3.75 -0.20 14.58
CA ILE A 237 3.15 -1.53 14.49
C ILE A 237 4.09 -2.57 13.84
N TYR A 238 4.98 -2.17 12.96
CA TYR A 238 5.99 -3.05 12.36
C TYR A 238 6.78 -3.84 13.41
N LYS A 239 6.98 -3.24 14.61
CA LYS A 239 7.66 -3.89 15.74
C LYS A 239 6.90 -5.15 16.23
N ALA A 240 5.57 -5.21 16.04
CA ALA A 240 4.80 -6.41 16.40
C ALA A 240 5.12 -7.57 15.45
N GLY A 241 5.25 -7.31 14.15
CA GLY A 241 5.69 -8.30 13.16
C GLY A 241 7.13 -8.78 13.43
N GLU A 242 8.05 -7.86 13.71
CA GLU A 242 9.44 -8.21 14.05
C GLU A 242 9.52 -9.07 15.34
N LYS A 243 8.72 -8.73 16.36
CA LYS A 243 8.66 -9.53 17.60
C LYS A 243 8.04 -10.89 17.35
N LEU A 244 7.00 -10.97 16.53
CA LEU A 244 6.36 -12.23 16.16
C LEU A 244 7.38 -13.20 15.53
N LEU A 245 8.19 -12.72 14.58
CA LEU A 245 9.23 -13.52 13.94
C LEU A 245 10.30 -14.01 14.93
N LYS A 246 10.71 -13.17 15.89
CA LYS A 246 11.66 -13.53 16.93
C LYS A 246 11.16 -14.61 17.90
N LEU A 247 9.84 -14.75 18.10
CA LEU A 247 9.27 -15.82 18.92
C LEU A 247 9.56 -17.22 18.34
N GLN A 248 9.74 -17.34 17.04
CA GLN A 248 10.06 -18.60 16.38
C GLN A 248 11.55 -18.97 16.55
N GLU A 249 12.45 -17.96 16.69
CA GLU A 249 13.89 -18.18 16.82
C GLU A 249 14.30 -18.65 18.24
N THR A 250 13.42 -18.49 19.22
CA THR A 250 13.68 -18.94 20.59
C THR A 250 13.26 -20.40 20.72
N PRO A 251 14.20 -21.38 20.76
CA PRO A 251 13.82 -22.76 21.00
C PRO A 251 13.10 -22.83 22.36
N ALA A 252 11.96 -23.52 22.39
CA ALA A 252 11.28 -23.82 23.64
C ALA A 252 12.34 -24.48 24.57
N ASN A 253 12.71 -23.77 25.64
CA ASN A 253 13.54 -24.34 26.70
C ASN A 253 12.73 -25.52 27.25
N THR A 254 13.04 -26.70 26.77
CA THR A 254 12.54 -27.96 27.31
C THR A 254 13.17 -28.09 28.70
N SER A 255 12.50 -27.54 29.70
CA SER A 255 12.79 -27.86 31.10
C SER A 255 12.38 -29.30 31.32
N LEU A 256 13.38 -30.15 31.48
CA LEU A 256 13.26 -31.49 32.07
C LEU A 256 12.84 -31.38 33.52
#